data_1a24cb9758cba79e26d5e4660bb29f9c
#
_entry.id   1a24cb9758cba79e26d5e4660bb29f9c
#
_cell.length_a   1.000
_cell.length_b   1.000
_cell.length_c   1.000
_cell.angle_alpha   90.00
_cell.angle_beta   90.00
_cell.angle_gamma   90.00
#
_symmetry.space_group_name_H-M   'P 1'
#
loop_
_entity.id
_entity.type
_entity.pdbx_description
1 polymer ?
#
loop_
_entity_poly.entity_id
_entity_poly.type
_entity_poly.pdbx_seq_one_letter_code
_entity_poly.pdbx_strand_id
1 'polypeptide(L)'
;MSIMQKTHQLVIVGDSAFAEVAYECFTHDSPYEVVAFAVERAYLDKTSLFGLPVVALEDLPQHFQPGSVHFYAALVYTQLNRLRARLYQATKAMGYAPASYISSRAFVWHNVELGEHCFVFEDNTLQPFVKIGNNVVLWSGNHVGHHSRIQDHCFISSHVVISGFCDIGTSSFLGVNATLANNV
;
A
#
# COMPACT_ATOMS: atom_id res chain seq x y z
N MET A 1 11.41 -22.24 -2.06
CA MET A 1 10.83 -21.06 -1.40
C MET A 1 10.24 -21.53 -0.07
N SER A 2 10.67 -20.95 1.05
CA SER A 2 10.05 -21.23 2.35
C SER A 2 8.65 -20.62 2.33
N ILE A 3 7.62 -21.42 2.61
CA ILE A 3 6.25 -20.91 2.73
C ILE A 3 6.23 -20.04 3.98
N MET A 4 6.03 -18.73 3.81
CA MET A 4 5.90 -17.81 4.93
C MET A 4 4.62 -18.15 5.72
N GLN A 5 4.75 -18.34 7.02
CA GLN A 5 3.60 -18.68 7.88
C GLN A 5 2.62 -17.50 7.90
N LYS A 6 1.36 -17.77 7.58
CA LYS A 6 0.28 -16.79 7.66
C LYS A 6 -0.14 -16.62 9.12
N THR A 7 -0.11 -15.38 9.60
CA THR A 7 -0.42 -15.06 11.02
C THR A 7 -1.55 -14.04 11.16
N HIS A 8 -1.94 -13.36 10.08
CA HIS A 8 -2.97 -12.33 10.08
C HIS A 8 -3.88 -12.50 8.87
N GLN A 9 -5.17 -12.24 9.05
CA GLN A 9 -6.12 -12.17 7.94
C GLN A 9 -6.17 -10.76 7.37
N LEU A 10 -6.38 -10.66 6.05
CA LEU A 10 -6.40 -9.41 5.30
C LEU A 10 -7.60 -9.33 4.38
N VAL A 11 -8.28 -8.19 4.38
CA VAL A 11 -9.24 -7.81 3.36
C VAL A 11 -8.60 -6.75 2.45
N ILE A 12 -8.64 -6.98 1.13
CA ILE A 12 -8.19 -5.99 0.15
C ILE A 12 -9.38 -5.12 -0.25
N VAL A 13 -9.30 -3.81 -0.04
CA VAL A 13 -10.30 -2.86 -0.49
C VAL A 13 -9.95 -2.42 -1.91
N GLY A 14 -10.81 -2.77 -2.86
CA GLY A 14 -10.62 -2.66 -4.30
C GLY A 14 -10.69 -4.03 -4.98
N ASP A 15 -11.00 -4.06 -6.29
CA ASP A 15 -11.10 -5.28 -7.09
C ASP A 15 -10.56 -5.09 -8.52
N SER A 16 -9.77 -4.03 -8.72
CA SER A 16 -9.11 -3.69 -9.99
C SER A 16 -7.70 -4.31 -10.08
N ALA A 17 -6.99 -4.05 -11.17
CA ALA A 17 -5.66 -4.60 -11.43
C ALA A 17 -4.65 -4.41 -10.26
N PHE A 18 -4.69 -3.29 -9.54
CA PHE A 18 -3.81 -3.13 -8.38
C PHE A 18 -4.24 -4.02 -7.20
N ALA A 19 -5.54 -4.30 -7.04
CA ALA A 19 -5.99 -5.26 -6.03
C ALA A 19 -5.54 -6.69 -6.36
N GLU A 20 -5.52 -7.05 -7.65
CA GLU A 20 -4.97 -8.33 -8.11
C GLU A 20 -3.47 -8.45 -7.82
N VAL A 21 -2.70 -7.41 -8.13
CA VAL A 21 -1.27 -7.35 -7.79
C VAL A 21 -1.04 -7.40 -6.27
N ALA A 22 -1.83 -6.67 -5.50
CA ALA A 22 -1.74 -6.69 -4.04
C ALA A 22 -2.06 -8.08 -3.48
N TYR A 23 -3.06 -8.78 -4.05
CA TYR A 23 -3.39 -10.16 -3.69
C TYR A 23 -2.17 -11.09 -3.87
N GLU A 24 -1.50 -11.05 -5.03
CA GLU A 24 -0.31 -11.84 -5.30
C GLU A 24 0.82 -11.54 -4.29
N CYS A 25 1.09 -10.25 -4.07
CA CYS A 25 2.15 -9.81 -3.15
C CYS A 25 1.86 -10.26 -1.70
N PHE A 26 0.67 -9.97 -1.19
CA PHE A 26 0.30 -10.36 0.18
C PHE A 26 0.24 -11.87 0.35
N THR A 27 -0.26 -12.60 -0.66
CA THR A 27 -0.37 -14.05 -0.60
C THR A 27 0.99 -14.74 -0.58
N HIS A 28 1.93 -14.28 -1.40
CA HIS A 28 3.18 -15.02 -1.63
C HIS A 28 4.39 -14.45 -0.89
N ASP A 29 4.35 -13.19 -0.45
CA ASP A 29 5.49 -12.51 0.16
C ASP A 29 5.12 -11.69 1.41
N SER A 30 4.18 -12.19 2.23
CA SER A 30 3.81 -11.53 3.49
C SER A 30 3.24 -12.50 4.51
N PRO A 31 3.14 -12.11 5.79
CA PRO A 31 2.47 -12.92 6.82
C PRO A 31 0.94 -12.82 6.77
N TYR A 32 0.36 -12.14 5.78
CA TYR A 32 -1.07 -11.98 5.64
C TYR A 32 -1.70 -13.07 4.78
N GLU A 33 -2.84 -13.58 5.20
CA GLU A 33 -3.76 -14.41 4.41
C GLU A 33 -4.88 -13.52 3.89
N VAL A 34 -4.99 -13.36 2.57
CA VAL A 34 -6.12 -12.63 1.98
C VAL A 34 -7.37 -13.49 2.09
N VAL A 35 -8.43 -12.96 2.71
CA VAL A 35 -9.67 -13.69 2.97
C VAL A 35 -10.88 -13.15 2.19
N ALA A 36 -10.81 -11.91 1.73
CA ALA A 36 -11.87 -11.27 0.94
C ALA A 36 -11.37 -10.03 0.21
N PHE A 37 -12.15 -9.58 -0.76
CA PHE A 37 -12.09 -8.26 -1.34
C PHE A 37 -13.31 -7.45 -0.93
N ALA A 38 -13.18 -6.12 -0.85
CA ALA A 38 -14.28 -5.23 -0.54
C ALA A 38 -14.28 -4.04 -1.51
N VAL A 39 -15.45 -3.65 -1.98
CA VAL A 39 -15.65 -2.45 -2.82
C VAL A 39 -16.85 -1.68 -2.30
N GLU A 40 -16.89 -0.36 -2.54
CA GLU A 40 -18.10 0.40 -2.22
C GLU A 40 -19.30 -0.21 -2.97
N ARG A 41 -20.44 -0.28 -2.33
CA ARG A 41 -21.67 -0.93 -2.85
C ARG A 41 -22.02 -0.48 -4.26
N ALA A 42 -21.79 0.80 -4.59
CA ALA A 42 -22.05 1.36 -5.91
C ALA A 42 -21.19 0.75 -7.03
N TYR A 43 -20.11 0.04 -6.69
CA TYR A 43 -19.15 -0.57 -7.61
C TYR A 43 -19.08 -2.09 -7.44
N LEU A 44 -20.03 -2.69 -6.72
CA LEU A 44 -20.07 -4.14 -6.48
C LEU A 44 -20.65 -4.86 -7.70
N ASP A 45 -19.80 -5.13 -8.68
CA ASP A 45 -20.18 -5.82 -9.92
C ASP A 45 -19.78 -7.31 -9.93
N LYS A 46 -18.85 -7.70 -9.03
CA LYS A 46 -18.33 -9.06 -8.91
C LYS A 46 -18.75 -9.67 -7.58
N THR A 47 -19.00 -10.98 -7.58
CA THR A 47 -19.25 -11.74 -6.33
C THR A 47 -18.02 -12.46 -5.82
N SER A 48 -17.01 -12.65 -6.68
CA SER A 48 -15.75 -13.32 -6.31
C SER A 48 -14.58 -12.84 -7.16
N LEU A 49 -13.38 -12.88 -6.58
CA LEU A 49 -12.11 -12.65 -7.25
C LEU A 49 -11.07 -13.63 -6.65
N PHE A 50 -10.33 -14.35 -7.50
CA PHE A 50 -9.40 -15.45 -7.10
C PHE A 50 -10.05 -16.51 -6.21
N GLY A 51 -11.36 -16.76 -6.39
CA GLY A 51 -12.11 -17.70 -5.55
C GLY A 51 -12.49 -17.19 -4.16
N LEU A 52 -12.11 -15.95 -3.81
CA LEU A 52 -12.48 -15.28 -2.59
C LEU A 52 -13.72 -14.38 -2.77
N PRO A 53 -14.54 -14.16 -1.73
CA PRO A 53 -15.71 -13.30 -1.84
C PRO A 53 -15.32 -11.84 -2.10
N VAL A 54 -16.12 -11.14 -2.90
CA VAL A 54 -16.13 -9.68 -3.02
C VAL A 54 -17.39 -9.17 -2.34
N VAL A 55 -17.24 -8.33 -1.33
CA VAL A 55 -18.36 -7.84 -0.51
C VAL A 55 -18.47 -6.31 -0.59
N ALA A 56 -19.64 -5.77 -0.25
CA ALA A 56 -19.77 -4.33 -0.11
C ALA A 56 -18.96 -3.85 1.11
N LEU A 57 -18.17 -2.79 0.93
CA LEU A 57 -17.34 -2.21 2.00
C LEU A 57 -18.21 -1.79 3.20
N GLU A 58 -19.42 -1.30 2.94
CA GLU A 58 -20.39 -0.88 3.95
C GLU A 58 -20.90 -2.06 4.79
N ASP A 59 -20.87 -3.28 4.23
CA ASP A 59 -21.28 -4.50 4.93
C ASP A 59 -20.10 -5.25 5.57
N LEU A 60 -18.88 -4.75 5.42
CA LEU A 60 -17.69 -5.42 5.94
C LEU A 60 -17.82 -5.83 7.42
N PRO A 61 -18.40 -5.01 8.33
CA PRO A 61 -18.59 -5.41 9.73
C PRO A 61 -19.57 -6.57 9.95
N GLN A 62 -20.39 -6.90 8.97
CA GLN A 62 -21.30 -8.07 9.03
C GLN A 62 -20.56 -9.37 8.69
N HIS A 63 -19.46 -9.29 7.94
CA HIS A 63 -18.65 -10.43 7.53
C HIS A 63 -17.43 -10.63 8.43
N PHE A 64 -16.81 -9.54 8.86
CA PHE A 64 -15.61 -9.56 9.69
C PHE A 64 -15.72 -8.54 10.81
N GLN A 65 -15.59 -8.98 12.05
CA GLN A 65 -15.62 -8.04 13.18
C GLN A 65 -14.43 -7.08 13.13
N PRO A 66 -14.63 -5.77 13.42
CA PRO A 66 -13.52 -4.83 13.58
C PRO A 66 -12.45 -5.38 14.54
N GLY A 67 -11.18 -5.25 14.15
CA GLY A 67 -10.05 -5.80 14.90
C GLY A 67 -9.74 -7.29 14.64
N SER A 68 -10.62 -8.07 13.98
CA SER A 68 -10.33 -9.48 13.65
C SER A 68 -9.50 -9.64 12.37
N VAL A 69 -9.56 -8.68 11.48
CA VAL A 69 -8.81 -8.68 10.21
C VAL A 69 -8.12 -7.34 10.00
N HIS A 70 -7.06 -7.35 9.20
CA HIS A 70 -6.42 -6.16 8.68
C HIS A 70 -7.03 -5.77 7.32
N PHE A 71 -6.74 -4.57 6.86
CA PHE A 71 -7.13 -4.15 5.50
C PHE A 71 -5.99 -3.48 4.75
N TYR A 72 -6.07 -3.54 3.43
CA TYR A 72 -5.25 -2.75 2.53
C TYR A 72 -6.10 -2.17 1.39
N ALA A 73 -6.12 -0.84 1.20
CA ALA A 73 -6.84 -0.18 0.12
C ALA A 73 -5.97 -0.14 -1.13
N ALA A 74 -6.21 -1.09 -2.04
CA ALA A 74 -5.41 -1.30 -3.25
C ALA A 74 -5.95 -0.46 -4.42
N LEU A 75 -5.78 0.85 -4.35
CA LEU A 75 -6.15 1.79 -5.39
C LEU A 75 -4.92 2.58 -5.85
N VAL A 76 -4.86 2.84 -7.16
CA VAL A 76 -3.80 3.65 -7.76
C VAL A 76 -3.99 5.14 -7.47
N TYR A 77 -3.28 5.98 -8.18
CA TYR A 77 -3.19 7.44 -7.99
C TYR A 77 -4.43 8.24 -8.46
N THR A 78 -5.57 7.61 -8.64
CA THR A 78 -6.83 8.28 -9.05
C THR A 78 -7.11 9.52 -8.22
N GLN A 79 -7.44 10.64 -8.87
CA GLN A 79 -7.69 11.95 -8.26
C GLN A 79 -6.53 12.41 -7.34
N LEU A 80 -5.28 12.25 -7.78
CA LEU A 80 -4.10 12.56 -6.97
C LEU A 80 -4.17 11.86 -5.59
N ASN A 81 -4.33 10.54 -5.60
CA ASN A 81 -4.40 9.68 -4.42
C ASN A 81 -5.61 9.89 -3.48
N ARG A 82 -6.50 10.85 -3.76
CA ARG A 82 -7.61 11.19 -2.86
C ARG A 82 -8.59 10.04 -2.65
N LEU A 83 -8.86 9.26 -3.70
CA LEU A 83 -9.74 8.08 -3.59
C LEU A 83 -9.15 7.04 -2.63
N ARG A 84 -7.84 6.70 -2.80
CA ARG A 84 -7.15 5.76 -1.91
C ARG A 84 -7.12 6.30 -0.47
N ALA A 85 -6.79 7.58 -0.29
CA ALA A 85 -6.76 8.22 1.03
C ALA A 85 -8.13 8.16 1.71
N ARG A 86 -9.23 8.45 0.99
CA ARG A 86 -10.60 8.39 1.50
C ARG A 86 -10.97 6.98 1.95
N LEU A 87 -10.72 5.96 1.11
CA LEU A 87 -11.07 4.57 1.46
C LEU A 87 -10.19 4.03 2.59
N TYR A 88 -8.90 4.38 2.62
CA TYR A 88 -8.03 4.07 3.76
C TYR A 88 -8.58 4.65 5.06
N GLN A 89 -8.94 5.95 5.08
CA GLN A 89 -9.49 6.60 6.28
C GLN A 89 -10.85 6.01 6.68
N ALA A 90 -11.74 5.78 5.69
CA ALA A 90 -13.07 5.22 5.95
C ALA A 90 -12.98 3.82 6.56
N THR A 91 -12.15 2.95 6.00
CA THR A 91 -11.99 1.58 6.51
C THR A 91 -11.32 1.56 7.90
N LYS A 92 -10.34 2.44 8.12
CA LYS A 92 -9.73 2.62 9.43
C LYS A 92 -10.74 3.12 10.49
N ALA A 93 -11.61 4.06 10.10
CA ALA A 93 -12.68 4.56 10.98
C ALA A 93 -13.72 3.51 11.35
N MET A 94 -13.89 2.43 10.55
CA MET A 94 -14.70 1.26 10.90
C MET A 94 -14.02 0.37 11.96
N GLY A 95 -12.79 0.66 12.39
CA GLY A 95 -12.05 -0.09 13.42
C GLY A 95 -11.14 -1.19 12.86
N TYR A 96 -10.86 -1.22 11.57
CA TYR A 96 -9.91 -2.16 10.99
C TYR A 96 -8.48 -1.63 11.03
N ALA A 97 -7.53 -2.50 11.34
CA ALA A 97 -6.12 -2.15 11.35
C ALA A 97 -5.53 -2.14 9.92
N PRO A 98 -4.85 -1.06 9.50
CA PRO A 98 -4.21 -1.02 8.20
C PRO A 98 -3.02 -1.98 8.13
N ALA A 99 -2.89 -2.69 7.00
CA ALA A 99 -1.74 -3.50 6.67
C ALA A 99 -0.76 -2.72 5.80
N SER A 100 0.53 -3.02 5.93
CA SER A 100 1.56 -2.60 4.98
C SER A 100 2.16 -3.83 4.30
N TYR A 101 2.55 -3.67 3.04
CA TYR A 101 3.38 -4.64 2.33
C TYR A 101 4.77 -4.03 2.05
N ILE A 102 5.79 -4.77 2.38
CA ILE A 102 7.17 -4.43 2.06
C ILE A 102 7.78 -5.68 1.43
N SER A 103 8.11 -5.60 0.15
CA SER A 103 8.70 -6.71 -0.57
C SER A 103 9.96 -7.23 0.12
N SER A 104 10.08 -8.55 0.25
CA SER A 104 11.30 -9.20 0.73
C SER A 104 12.53 -8.89 -0.13
N ARG A 105 12.33 -8.33 -1.34
CA ARG A 105 13.36 -7.90 -2.26
C ARG A 105 13.64 -6.39 -2.24
N ALA A 106 12.97 -5.63 -1.38
CA ALA A 106 13.28 -4.22 -1.18
C ALA A 106 14.47 -4.06 -0.22
N PHE A 107 15.37 -3.14 -0.52
CA PHE A 107 16.42 -2.73 0.39
C PHE A 107 15.95 -1.58 1.27
N VAL A 108 15.64 -1.87 2.51
CA VAL A 108 15.20 -0.88 3.50
C VAL A 108 16.25 -0.81 4.60
N TRP A 109 16.93 0.33 4.71
CA TRP A 109 17.94 0.49 5.75
C TRP A 109 17.32 0.49 7.15
N HIS A 110 18.03 -0.03 8.14
CA HIS A 110 17.49 -0.34 9.48
C HIS A 110 16.90 0.86 10.25
N ASN A 111 17.27 2.09 9.90
CA ASN A 111 16.75 3.30 10.53
C ASN A 111 15.80 4.13 9.64
N VAL A 112 15.24 3.50 8.62
CA VAL A 112 14.13 4.07 7.85
C VAL A 112 12.86 4.02 8.71
N GLU A 113 12.15 5.13 8.75
CA GLU A 113 10.85 5.22 9.40
C GLU A 113 9.75 5.03 8.33
N LEU A 114 8.89 4.05 8.54
CA LEU A 114 7.73 3.77 7.67
C LEU A 114 6.45 3.97 8.46
N GLY A 115 5.52 4.73 7.88
CA GLY A 115 4.16 4.84 8.39
C GLY A 115 3.33 3.58 8.12
N GLU A 116 2.05 3.65 8.44
CA GLU A 116 1.10 2.57 8.21
C GLU A 116 0.53 2.58 6.79
N HIS A 117 -0.05 1.45 6.35
CA HIS A 117 -0.70 1.30 5.06
C HIS A 117 0.21 1.61 3.86
N CYS A 118 1.51 1.32 3.99
CA CYS A 118 2.48 1.48 2.91
C CYS A 118 2.55 0.24 2.02
N PHE A 119 2.84 0.45 0.74
CA PHE A 119 3.10 -0.62 -0.22
C PHE A 119 4.44 -0.37 -0.92
N VAL A 120 5.45 -1.15 -0.57
CA VAL A 120 6.80 -1.03 -1.10
C VAL A 120 7.10 -2.25 -1.96
N PHE A 121 7.14 -2.05 -3.27
CA PHE A 121 7.45 -3.10 -4.23
C PHE A 121 8.92 -3.52 -4.21
N GLU A 122 9.25 -4.50 -5.03
CA GLU A 122 10.60 -5.03 -5.18
C GLU A 122 11.58 -3.99 -5.71
N ASP A 123 12.86 -4.23 -5.43
CA ASP A 123 14.01 -3.46 -5.90
C ASP A 123 13.98 -1.95 -5.49
N ASN A 124 13.10 -1.57 -4.56
CA ASN A 124 13.19 -0.25 -3.93
C ASN A 124 14.43 -0.16 -3.03
N THR A 125 15.14 0.94 -3.10
CA THR A 125 16.27 1.27 -2.22
C THR A 125 15.91 2.45 -1.34
N LEU A 126 15.70 2.23 -0.05
CA LEU A 126 15.47 3.28 0.95
C LEU A 126 16.73 3.47 1.79
N GLN A 127 17.39 4.61 1.60
CA GLN A 127 18.68 4.92 2.25
C GLN A 127 18.51 5.32 3.73
N PRO A 128 19.63 5.42 4.50
CA PRO A 128 19.59 5.84 5.90
C PRO A 128 18.81 7.14 6.16
N PHE A 129 18.04 7.17 7.25
CA PHE A 129 17.27 8.34 7.71
C PHE A 129 16.14 8.79 6.79
N VAL A 130 15.71 7.95 5.84
CA VAL A 130 14.51 8.19 5.05
C VAL A 130 13.27 8.06 5.94
N LYS A 131 12.29 8.95 5.72
CA LYS A 131 10.99 8.92 6.39
C LYS A 131 9.88 8.82 5.38
N ILE A 132 9.06 7.79 5.50
CA ILE A 132 7.89 7.55 4.67
C ILE A 132 6.64 7.70 5.52
N GLY A 133 5.72 8.54 5.08
CA GLY A 133 4.44 8.76 5.75
C GLY A 133 3.45 7.59 5.58
N ASN A 134 2.20 7.84 5.94
CA ASN A 134 1.14 6.85 5.86
C ASN A 134 0.55 6.74 4.46
N ASN A 135 0.04 5.56 4.11
CA ASN A 135 -0.66 5.32 2.85
C ASN A 135 0.17 5.72 1.62
N VAL A 136 1.46 5.39 1.63
CA VAL A 136 2.40 5.65 0.54
C VAL A 136 2.58 4.38 -0.29
N VAL A 137 2.57 4.55 -1.61
CA VAL A 137 2.91 3.49 -2.56
C VAL A 137 4.24 3.84 -3.22
N LEU A 138 5.21 2.95 -3.09
CA LEU A 138 6.47 2.97 -3.84
C LEU A 138 6.44 1.80 -4.82
N TRP A 139 6.22 2.09 -6.10
CA TRP A 139 6.26 1.08 -7.16
C TRP A 139 7.68 0.54 -7.32
N SER A 140 7.92 -0.40 -8.24
CA SER A 140 9.19 -1.12 -8.36
C SER A 140 10.40 -0.23 -8.68
N GLY A 141 11.56 -0.52 -8.09
CA GLY A 141 12.86 -0.03 -8.51
C GLY A 141 13.17 1.44 -8.19
N ASN A 142 12.51 2.05 -7.21
CA ASN A 142 12.82 3.44 -6.84
C ASN A 142 14.08 3.54 -5.98
N HIS A 143 14.78 4.66 -6.10
CA HIS A 143 15.86 5.06 -5.21
C HIS A 143 15.43 6.27 -4.39
N VAL A 144 15.39 6.13 -3.08
CA VAL A 144 15.10 7.24 -2.15
C VAL A 144 16.37 7.53 -1.35
N GLY A 145 16.97 8.68 -1.65
CA GLY A 145 18.22 9.15 -1.07
C GLY A 145 18.07 9.51 0.41
N HIS A 146 19.21 9.44 1.13
CA HIS A 146 19.28 9.64 2.56
C HIS A 146 18.66 10.96 3.06
N HIS A 147 18.07 10.96 4.25
CA HIS A 147 17.44 12.13 4.89
C HIS A 147 16.25 12.71 4.10
N SER A 148 15.75 12.01 3.07
CA SER A 148 14.58 12.44 2.32
C SER A 148 13.30 12.03 3.05
N ARG A 149 12.25 12.80 2.82
CA ARG A 149 10.92 12.58 3.37
C ARG A 149 9.90 12.45 2.26
N ILE A 150 9.07 11.42 2.32
CA ILE A 150 7.87 11.28 1.49
C ILE A 150 6.67 11.36 2.43
N GLN A 151 5.86 12.40 2.29
CA GLN A 151 4.72 12.64 3.17
C GLN A 151 3.55 11.70 2.83
N ASP A 152 2.44 11.83 3.59
CA ASP A 152 1.30 10.93 3.50
C ASP A 152 0.65 10.90 2.11
N HIS A 153 0.05 9.76 1.78
CA HIS A 153 -0.79 9.55 0.60
C HIS A 153 -0.07 9.68 -0.75
N CYS A 154 1.27 9.68 -0.80
CA CYS A 154 2.01 9.76 -2.05
C CYS A 154 1.94 8.46 -2.87
N PHE A 155 2.10 8.60 -4.19
CA PHE A 155 2.30 7.49 -5.11
C PHE A 155 3.54 7.76 -5.97
N ILE A 156 4.55 6.94 -5.81
CA ILE A 156 5.80 7.01 -6.55
C ILE A 156 5.83 5.85 -7.54
N SER A 157 5.81 6.16 -8.83
CA SER A 157 5.83 5.16 -9.91
C SER A 157 7.20 4.49 -10.02
N SER A 158 7.37 3.60 -11.00
CA SER A 158 8.60 2.81 -11.15
C SER A 158 9.82 3.66 -11.50
N HIS A 159 10.97 3.24 -10.99
CA HIS A 159 12.30 3.77 -11.33
C HIS A 159 12.45 5.28 -11.12
N VAL A 160 11.77 5.83 -10.12
CA VAL A 160 11.95 7.21 -9.70
C VAL A 160 13.22 7.33 -8.86
N VAL A 161 14.01 8.36 -9.13
CA VAL A 161 15.19 8.71 -8.34
C VAL A 161 14.90 9.97 -7.55
N ILE A 162 14.83 9.83 -6.23
CA ILE A 162 14.76 10.95 -5.28
C ILE A 162 16.13 11.06 -4.64
N SER A 163 16.86 12.14 -4.89
CA SER A 163 18.17 12.37 -4.28
C SER A 163 18.05 12.69 -2.78
N GLY A 164 19.17 12.96 -2.11
CA GLY A 164 19.16 13.21 -0.66
C GLY A 164 18.49 14.54 -0.28
N PHE A 165 17.96 14.59 0.96
CA PHE A 165 17.35 15.80 1.57
C PHE A 165 16.15 16.38 0.80
N CYS A 166 15.38 15.53 0.09
CA CYS A 166 14.15 15.94 -0.56
C CYS A 166 12.94 15.85 0.40
N ASP A 167 11.97 16.75 0.24
CA ASP A 167 10.69 16.69 0.97
C ASP A 167 9.52 16.63 -0.03
N ILE A 168 9.00 15.44 -0.24
CA ILE A 168 7.89 15.18 -1.16
C ILE A 168 6.58 15.41 -0.42
N GLY A 169 5.87 16.46 -0.81
CA GLY A 169 4.62 16.89 -0.17
C GLY A 169 3.50 15.85 -0.24
N THR A 170 2.55 15.96 0.69
CA THR A 170 1.37 15.08 0.80
C THR A 170 0.60 14.95 -0.53
N SER A 171 0.12 13.74 -0.82
CA SER A 171 -0.65 13.40 -2.01
C SER A 171 0.06 13.61 -3.35
N SER A 172 1.38 13.74 -3.34
CA SER A 172 2.18 13.84 -4.57
C SER A 172 2.10 12.56 -5.42
N PHE A 173 2.18 12.75 -6.72
CA PHE A 173 2.38 11.69 -7.70
C PHE A 173 3.68 11.96 -8.48
N LEU A 174 4.61 11.02 -8.42
CA LEU A 174 5.82 11.04 -9.24
C LEU A 174 5.70 9.98 -10.35
N GLY A 175 5.78 10.45 -11.60
CA GLY A 175 5.67 9.57 -12.77
C GLY A 175 6.91 8.70 -12.97
N VAL A 176 6.78 7.69 -13.83
CA VAL A 176 7.87 6.73 -14.15
C VAL A 176 9.13 7.48 -14.60
N ASN A 177 10.29 7.06 -14.08
CA ASN A 177 11.61 7.63 -14.38
C ASN A 177 11.79 9.12 -14.01
N ALA A 178 10.91 9.69 -13.17
CA ALA A 178 11.16 11.03 -12.66
C ALA A 178 12.44 11.08 -11.81
N THR A 179 13.17 12.17 -11.92
CA THR A 179 14.39 12.39 -11.14
C THR A 179 14.34 13.74 -10.44
N LEU A 180 14.59 13.73 -9.13
CA LEU A 180 14.66 14.92 -8.29
C LEU A 180 16.09 15.14 -7.81
N ALA A 181 16.58 16.35 -7.96
CA ALA A 181 17.88 16.75 -7.43
C ALA A 181 17.88 16.83 -5.89
N ASN A 182 19.05 16.97 -5.28
CA ASN A 182 19.15 17.16 -3.84
C ASN A 182 18.42 18.43 -3.36
N ASN A 183 17.86 18.38 -2.17
CA ASN A 183 17.22 19.50 -1.48
C ASN A 183 15.98 20.08 -2.20
N VAL A 184 15.20 19.24 -2.87
CA VAL A 184 13.92 19.61 -3.48
C VAL A 184 12.78 19.39 -2.48
#